data_ba5f17779e8e51624cb61afe9dc88fa7
#
_entry.id   ba5f17779e8e51624cb61afe9dc88fa7
#
_cell.length_a   1.000
_cell.length_b   1.000
_cell.length_c   1.000
_cell.angle_alpha   90.00
_cell.angle_beta   90.00
_cell.angle_gamma   90.00
#
_symmetry.space_group_name_H-M   'P 1'
#
loop_
_entity.id
_entity.type
_entity.pdbx_description
1 polymer ?
#
loop_
_entity_poly.entity_id
_entity_poly.type
_entity_poly.pdbx_seq_one_letter_code
_entity_poly.pdbx_strand_id
1 'polypeptide(L)'
;MRTNHRGEQVYLYRIRVPPAQARALLVDYLDEVNSLADHPEWYNALTQNCTTTIRGHTQHIGAAGSFDWRLLANGHLDELLYERGQINNSLPFADLKLRSNITDKAKAADDSPDFSAKIRQGL
;
A
#
# COMPACT_ATOMS: atom_id res chain seq x y z
N MET A 1 4.62 6.94 13.30
CA MET A 1 3.28 7.46 13.70
C MET A 1 2.27 6.32 13.97
N ARG A 2 1.95 5.39 13.03
CA ARG A 2 0.97 4.31 13.28
C ARG A 2 1.41 3.33 14.37
N THR A 3 2.66 2.88 14.34
CA THR A 3 3.21 1.90 15.30
C THR A 3 3.44 2.49 16.69
N ASN A 4 4.11 3.65 16.78
CA ASN A 4 4.59 4.21 18.06
C ASN A 4 3.51 4.98 18.80
N HIS A 5 2.62 5.69 18.10
CA HIS A 5 1.58 6.51 18.72
C HIS A 5 0.21 5.84 18.78
N ARG A 6 -0.14 5.02 17.76
CA ARG A 6 -1.46 4.37 17.69
C ARG A 6 -1.45 2.90 18.12
N GLY A 7 -0.27 2.29 18.26
CA GLY A 7 -0.15 0.87 18.60
C GLY A 7 -0.68 -0.09 17.53
N GLU A 8 -0.85 0.41 16.29
CA GLU A 8 -1.36 -0.40 15.19
C GLU A 8 -0.29 -1.38 14.69
N GLN A 9 -0.74 -2.56 14.26
CA GLN A 9 0.13 -3.49 13.53
C GLN A 9 0.28 -3.03 12.09
N VAL A 10 1.52 -3.09 11.57
CA VAL A 10 1.84 -2.67 10.21
C VAL A 10 2.53 -3.80 9.47
N TYR A 11 2.07 -4.04 8.24
CA TYR A 11 2.59 -5.07 7.35
C TYR A 11 3.15 -4.40 6.09
N LEU A 12 4.30 -4.87 5.62
CA LEU A 12 4.95 -4.37 4.43
C LEU A 12 5.15 -5.51 3.42
N TYR A 13 4.45 -5.42 2.29
CA TYR A 13 4.53 -6.40 1.21
C TYR A 13 5.25 -5.82 -0.01
N ARG A 14 6.05 -6.64 -0.68
CA ARG A 14 6.60 -6.31 -2.01
C ARG A 14 5.56 -6.66 -3.07
N ILE A 15 5.15 -5.66 -3.83
CA ILE A 15 4.20 -5.83 -4.94
C ILE A 15 4.97 -6.22 -6.20
N ARG A 16 4.46 -7.22 -6.93
CA ARG A 16 4.97 -7.64 -8.24
C ARG A 16 4.35 -6.76 -9.32
N VAL A 17 5.01 -5.66 -9.63
CA VAL A 17 4.56 -4.71 -10.66
C VAL A 17 5.70 -4.46 -11.63
N PRO A 18 5.47 -4.52 -12.96
CA PRO A 18 6.46 -4.14 -13.95
C PRO A 18 6.95 -2.70 -13.72
N PRO A 19 8.25 -2.40 -13.89
CA PRO A 19 8.80 -1.05 -13.65
C PRO A 19 8.07 0.06 -14.42
N ALA A 20 7.63 -0.23 -15.65
CA ALA A 20 6.86 0.72 -16.46
C ALA A 20 5.52 1.10 -15.80
N GLN A 21 4.80 0.11 -15.24
CA GLN A 21 3.54 0.35 -14.53
C GLN A 21 3.78 1.08 -13.20
N ALA A 22 4.84 0.72 -12.46
CA ALA A 22 5.20 1.42 -11.23
C ALA A 22 5.51 2.90 -11.51
N ARG A 23 6.24 3.19 -12.62
CA ARG A 23 6.51 4.56 -13.04
C ARG A 23 5.22 5.31 -13.44
N ALA A 24 4.36 4.67 -14.24
CA ALA A 24 3.10 5.28 -14.67
C ALA A 24 2.22 5.62 -13.46
N LEU A 25 2.12 4.71 -12.50
CA LEU A 25 1.37 4.93 -11.26
C LEU A 25 1.95 6.11 -10.45
N LEU A 26 3.27 6.22 -10.35
CA LEU A 26 3.91 7.34 -9.65
C LEU A 26 3.62 8.68 -10.34
N VAL A 27 3.70 8.73 -11.66
CA VAL A 27 3.41 9.96 -12.43
C VAL A 27 1.96 10.37 -12.24
N ASP A 28 1.01 9.46 -12.43
CA ASP A 28 -0.42 9.71 -12.24
C ASP A 28 -0.73 10.21 -10.81
N TYR A 29 -0.07 9.63 -9.81
CA TYR A 29 -0.20 10.08 -8.41
C TYR A 29 0.35 11.50 -8.20
N LEU A 30 1.48 11.84 -8.81
CA LEU A 30 2.07 13.19 -8.72
C LEU A 30 1.22 14.24 -9.45
N ASP A 31 0.63 13.88 -10.59
CA ASP A 31 -0.29 14.74 -11.33
C ASP A 31 -1.54 15.05 -10.49
N GLU A 32 -2.10 14.04 -9.80
CA GLU A 32 -3.23 14.24 -8.88
C GLU A 32 -2.85 15.15 -7.70
N VAL A 33 -1.68 14.94 -7.09
CA VAL A 33 -1.19 15.81 -6.00
C VAL A 33 -1.04 17.25 -6.46
N ASN A 34 -0.52 17.48 -7.66
CA ASN A 34 -0.40 18.82 -8.24
C ASN A 34 -1.78 19.42 -8.53
N SER A 35 -2.70 18.62 -9.08
CA SER A 35 -4.09 19.05 -9.30
C SER A 35 -4.78 19.50 -8.01
N LEU A 36 -4.62 18.73 -6.92
CA LEU A 36 -5.16 19.08 -5.60
C LEU A 36 -4.52 20.34 -5.00
N ALA A 37 -3.28 20.65 -5.35
CA ALA A 37 -2.63 21.91 -4.93
C ALA A 37 -3.26 23.13 -5.59
N ASP A 38 -3.64 23.00 -6.88
CA ASP A 38 -4.27 24.07 -7.66
C ASP A 38 -5.80 24.13 -7.46
N HIS A 39 -6.43 22.97 -7.26
CA HIS A 39 -7.88 22.81 -7.12
C HIS A 39 -8.18 21.92 -5.89
N PRO A 40 -8.15 22.48 -4.67
CA PRO A 40 -8.41 21.72 -3.45
C PRO A 40 -9.82 21.10 -3.44
N GLU A 41 -9.90 19.82 -3.09
CA GLU A 41 -11.15 19.08 -2.93
C GLU A 41 -11.40 18.67 -1.48
N TRP A 42 -12.67 18.53 -1.09
CA TRP A 42 -13.03 18.04 0.22
C TRP A 42 -12.84 16.52 0.32
N TYR A 43 -12.10 16.10 1.35
CA TYR A 43 -11.96 14.67 1.65
C TYR A 43 -13.31 14.02 1.98
N ASN A 44 -13.62 12.94 1.31
CA ASN A 44 -14.79 12.12 1.58
C ASN A 44 -14.38 10.68 1.90
N ALA A 45 -14.56 10.27 3.16
CA ALA A 45 -14.14 8.95 3.64
C ALA A 45 -14.81 7.77 2.93
N LEU A 46 -15.98 7.97 2.32
CA LEU A 46 -16.70 6.91 1.59
C LEU A 46 -16.26 6.78 0.14
N THR A 47 -16.00 7.91 -0.53
CA THR A 47 -15.72 7.93 -1.97
C THR A 47 -14.24 8.18 -2.31
N GLN A 48 -13.51 8.81 -1.40
CA GLN A 48 -12.11 9.24 -1.59
C GLN A 48 -11.21 8.76 -0.44
N ASN A 49 -11.36 7.49 -0.01
CA ASN A 49 -10.44 6.90 0.94
C ASN A 49 -9.15 6.42 0.24
N CYS A 50 -8.12 6.11 1.04
CA CYS A 50 -6.80 5.71 0.50
C CYS A 50 -6.86 4.53 -0.48
N THR A 51 -7.79 3.59 -0.31
CA THR A 51 -7.91 2.42 -1.19
C THR A 51 -8.62 2.77 -2.49
N THR A 52 -9.68 3.59 -2.44
CA THR A 52 -10.39 4.03 -3.64
C THR A 52 -9.53 4.95 -4.50
N THR A 53 -8.71 5.81 -3.90
CA THR A 53 -7.75 6.65 -4.61
C THR A 53 -6.71 5.80 -5.35
N ILE A 54 -6.07 4.83 -4.68
CA ILE A 54 -5.11 3.92 -5.32
C ILE A 54 -5.78 3.15 -6.47
N ARG A 55 -7.04 2.71 -6.28
CA ARG A 55 -7.79 2.06 -7.35
C ARG A 55 -8.02 2.98 -8.55
N GLY A 56 -8.38 4.25 -8.33
CA GLY A 56 -8.50 5.26 -9.38
C GLY A 56 -7.23 5.34 -10.22
N HIS A 57 -6.08 5.53 -9.58
CA HIS A 57 -4.78 5.55 -10.25
C HIS A 57 -4.49 4.26 -11.05
N THR A 58 -4.77 3.08 -10.48
CA THR A 58 -4.57 1.83 -11.21
C THR A 58 -5.53 1.65 -12.39
N GLN A 59 -6.72 2.25 -12.35
CA GLN A 59 -7.65 2.29 -13.49
C GLN A 59 -7.14 3.21 -14.60
N HIS A 60 -6.65 4.40 -14.27
CA HIS A 60 -6.10 5.35 -15.25
C HIS A 60 -4.96 4.74 -16.06
N ILE A 61 -4.08 3.97 -15.44
CA ILE A 61 -2.97 3.30 -16.13
C ILE A 61 -3.33 1.93 -16.74
N GLY A 62 -4.61 1.54 -16.72
CA GLY A 62 -5.08 0.27 -17.26
C GLY A 62 -4.62 -0.97 -16.48
N ALA A 63 -4.18 -0.82 -15.24
CA ALA A 63 -3.67 -1.90 -14.40
C ALA A 63 -4.68 -2.41 -13.35
N ALA A 64 -5.88 -1.84 -13.29
CA ALA A 64 -6.90 -2.24 -12.33
C ALA A 64 -7.47 -3.62 -12.69
N GLY A 65 -7.43 -4.53 -11.73
CA GLY A 65 -8.18 -5.78 -11.80
C GLY A 65 -9.69 -5.60 -11.59
N SER A 66 -10.45 -6.69 -11.69
CA SER A 66 -11.90 -6.69 -11.40
C SER A 66 -12.20 -6.12 -10.01
N PHE A 67 -13.39 -5.52 -9.86
CA PHE A 67 -13.83 -5.02 -8.56
C PHE A 67 -14.00 -6.18 -7.57
N ASP A 68 -13.53 -5.95 -6.34
CA ASP A 68 -13.73 -6.85 -5.20
C ASP A 68 -14.07 -5.99 -3.98
N TRP A 69 -15.04 -6.43 -3.19
CA TRP A 69 -15.49 -5.70 -2.00
C TRP A 69 -14.38 -5.50 -0.96
N ARG A 70 -13.36 -6.40 -0.93
CA ARG A 70 -12.18 -6.31 -0.06
C ARG A 70 -11.34 -5.06 -0.32
N LEU A 71 -11.51 -4.43 -1.48
CA LEU A 71 -10.91 -3.13 -1.78
C LEU A 71 -11.52 -1.99 -0.93
N LEU A 72 -12.75 -2.15 -0.47
CA LEU A 72 -13.44 -1.19 0.38
C LEU A 72 -13.30 -1.54 1.87
N ALA A 73 -13.12 -2.82 2.19
CA ALA A 73 -12.98 -3.31 3.55
C ALA A 73 -11.53 -3.23 4.01
N ASN A 74 -11.24 -2.32 4.91
CA ASN A 74 -9.91 -2.19 5.53
C ASN A 74 -9.49 -3.52 6.18
N GLY A 75 -8.30 -4.02 5.83
CA GLY A 75 -7.69 -5.20 6.43
C GLY A 75 -7.71 -6.47 5.59
N HIS A 76 -8.34 -6.48 4.39
CA HIS A 76 -8.39 -7.66 3.51
C HIS A 76 -7.67 -7.45 2.16
N LEU A 77 -7.03 -6.31 1.97
CA LEU A 77 -6.32 -6.00 0.72
C LEU A 77 -5.13 -6.93 0.48
N ASP A 78 -4.41 -7.29 1.53
CA ASP A 78 -3.25 -8.20 1.46
C ASP A 78 -3.64 -9.60 0.98
N GLU A 79 -4.76 -10.14 1.47
CA GLU A 79 -5.31 -11.42 1.05
C GLU A 79 -5.72 -11.40 -0.43
N LEU A 80 -6.40 -10.34 -0.86
CA LEU A 80 -6.78 -10.14 -2.27
C LEU A 80 -5.55 -10.07 -3.18
N LEU A 81 -4.51 -9.32 -2.79
CA LEU A 81 -3.27 -9.22 -3.56
C LEU A 81 -2.51 -10.55 -3.62
N TYR A 82 -2.57 -11.34 -2.55
CA TYR A 82 -2.00 -12.68 -2.50
C TYR A 82 -2.70 -13.63 -3.48
N GLU A 83 -4.03 -13.68 -3.45
CA GLU A 83 -4.84 -14.51 -4.36
C GLU A 83 -4.62 -14.14 -5.83
N ARG A 84 -4.43 -12.85 -6.13
CA ARG A 84 -4.13 -12.34 -7.47
C ARG A 84 -2.68 -12.53 -7.90
N GLY A 85 -1.81 -13.09 -7.04
CA GLY A 85 -0.39 -13.24 -7.33
C GLY A 85 0.39 -11.92 -7.43
N GLN A 86 -0.18 -10.82 -6.96
CA GLN A 86 0.43 -9.49 -6.99
C GLN A 86 1.45 -9.26 -5.87
N ILE A 87 1.46 -10.12 -4.86
CA ILE A 87 2.52 -10.22 -3.85
C ILE A 87 3.11 -11.63 -3.87
N ASN A 88 4.15 -11.89 -3.08
CA ASN A 88 4.80 -13.19 -3.05
C ASN A 88 3.82 -14.28 -2.58
N ASN A 89 3.53 -15.25 -3.43
CA ASN A 89 2.66 -16.39 -3.15
C ASN A 89 3.41 -17.75 -3.12
N SER A 90 4.73 -17.73 -2.97
CA SER A 90 5.54 -18.94 -2.80
C SER A 90 5.45 -19.55 -1.40
N LEU A 91 4.90 -18.81 -0.43
CA LEU A 91 4.65 -19.23 0.95
C LEU A 91 3.14 -19.24 1.20
N PRO A 92 2.65 -20.05 2.16
CA PRO A 92 1.29 -19.91 2.67
C PRO A 92 1.03 -18.48 3.16
N PHE A 93 -0.18 -17.97 2.94
CA PHE A 93 -0.52 -16.57 3.27
C PHE A 93 -0.24 -16.21 4.73
N ALA A 94 -0.53 -17.10 5.67
CA ALA A 94 -0.27 -16.89 7.08
C ALA A 94 1.22 -16.65 7.38
N ASP A 95 2.10 -17.44 6.75
CA ASP A 95 3.54 -17.32 6.92
C ASP A 95 4.08 -16.04 6.26
N LEU A 96 3.55 -15.69 5.07
CA LEU A 96 3.87 -14.44 4.42
C LEU A 96 3.46 -13.25 5.30
N LYS A 97 2.27 -13.29 5.88
CA LYS A 97 1.75 -12.24 6.76
C LYS A 97 2.63 -12.04 7.99
N LEU A 98 3.02 -13.14 8.64
CA LEU A 98 3.94 -13.08 9.79
C LEU A 98 5.29 -12.44 9.43
N ARG A 99 5.88 -12.84 8.29
CA ARG A 99 7.16 -12.26 7.82
C ARG A 99 7.05 -10.80 7.42
N SER A 100 5.89 -10.40 6.91
CA SER A 100 5.62 -9.03 6.45
C SER A 100 5.30 -8.08 7.60
N ASN A 101 5.11 -8.57 8.83
CA ASN A 101 4.90 -7.73 9.99
C ASN A 101 6.20 -6.97 10.34
N ILE A 102 6.14 -5.65 10.19
CA ILE A 102 7.27 -4.75 10.47
C ILE A 102 7.08 -3.94 11.75
N THR A 103 6.06 -4.23 12.55
CA THR A 103 5.67 -3.41 13.70
C THR A 103 6.82 -3.16 14.66
N ASP A 104 7.52 -4.22 15.08
CA ASP A 104 8.63 -4.09 16.03
C ASP A 104 9.87 -3.42 15.40
N LYS A 105 10.14 -3.73 14.12
CA LYS A 105 11.21 -3.06 13.35
C LYS A 105 10.94 -1.56 13.22
N ALA A 106 9.69 -1.18 12.95
CA ALA A 106 9.29 0.21 12.81
C ALA A 106 9.39 0.95 14.15
N LYS A 107 9.00 0.31 15.27
CA LYS A 107 9.17 0.88 16.61
C LYS A 107 10.65 1.07 16.96
N ALA A 108 11.47 0.07 16.69
CA ALA A 108 12.90 0.13 16.98
C ALA A 108 13.65 1.13 16.09
N ALA A 109 13.20 1.35 14.87
CA ALA A 109 13.82 2.28 13.94
C ALA A 109 13.42 3.75 14.17
N ASP A 110 12.25 4.00 14.71
CA ASP A 110 11.58 5.29 15.01
C ASP A 110 12.15 6.50 14.21
N ASP A 111 12.93 7.36 14.82
CA ASP A 111 13.53 8.55 14.20
C ASP A 111 14.87 8.29 13.48
N SER A 112 15.20 7.02 13.22
CA SER A 112 16.46 6.68 12.54
C SER A 112 16.49 7.25 11.11
N PRO A 113 17.60 7.87 10.68
CA PRO A 113 17.79 8.30 9.30
C PRO A 113 17.70 7.13 8.30
N ASP A 114 18.01 5.90 8.75
CA ASP A 114 17.93 4.67 7.97
C ASP A 114 16.60 3.92 8.13
N PHE A 115 15.57 4.57 8.63
CA PHE A 115 14.24 3.96 8.87
C PHE A 115 13.78 3.09 7.70
N SER A 116 13.82 3.65 6.49
CA SER A 116 13.37 2.97 5.27
C SER A 116 14.13 1.67 4.99
N ALA A 117 15.42 1.63 5.24
CA ALA A 117 16.25 0.42 5.08
C ALA A 117 15.98 -0.59 6.19
N LYS A 118 15.89 -0.15 7.43
CA LYS A 118 15.68 -1.01 8.61
C LYS A 118 14.36 -1.77 8.56
N ILE A 119 13.26 -1.11 8.19
CA ILE A 119 11.95 -1.77 8.10
C ILE A 119 11.86 -2.79 6.95
N ARG A 120 12.75 -2.73 5.97
CA ARG A 120 12.79 -3.65 4.82
C ARG A 120 13.73 -4.83 4.98
N GLN A 121 14.49 -4.89 6.05
CA GLN A 121 15.42 -6.01 6.30
C GLN A 121 14.65 -7.33 6.43
N GLY A 122 15.04 -8.34 5.62
CA GLY A 122 14.45 -9.68 5.64
C GLY A 122 13.07 -9.80 4.97
N LEU A 123 12.67 -8.82 4.14
CA LEU A 123 11.48 -8.88 3.29
C LEU A 123 11.79 -9.41 1.90
#